data_647d1b3ecc4c3c09a0a0e1ae5df16cf4
#
_entry.id   647d1b3ecc4c3c09a0a0e1ae5df16cf4
#
_cell.length_a   1.000
_cell.length_b   1.000
_cell.length_c   1.000
_cell.angle_alpha   90.00
_cell.angle_beta   90.00
_cell.angle_gamma   90.00
#
_symmetry.space_group_name_H-M   'P 1'
#
loop_
_entity.id
_entity.type
_entity.pdbx_description
1 polymer ?
#
loop_
_entity_poly.entity_id
_entity_poly.type
_entity_poly.pdbx_seq_one_letter_code
_entity_poly.pdbx_strand_id
1 'polypeptide(L)'
;MIKFPKNFLWGGATAANQFEGAYNEDGKGLSIQDVMPRGITGAPTEEPTEDNMKLVGIDFYHRYKEDIKLFAEMGFKTFRLSIAWSRIFPNGDDKEPNEKGLEFYDKVFDELAKYGIEPLVTLSHYETPLALAKNYDGWVDRRLIGFFENYVKTVFTRYKDKVKYWLTFNEINSALHFPLMSAGIWTPKEKLTKQDLYQAMHHELVASALAVKIGHEINPEFKIGCMILGVPNYPLTPMPSDVLKAMEQDRGNLFFADIHARGEYPKYMNRYFKENNIEIKFEEGDAEILKNTVDFISFSYYMSSCATADPEKNKAGKGNLIPGVPNPYLKASDWGWQIDPEGLRYILNFFYDRYQKPLFIVENGLGAVDELITDENGNKTVKDDYRINYLNDHLVQVAEAIEDGVEIMGYTTWGCIDLVSASTAELKKRYGFIYVDRNDDGTGTLERYKKKSFDWYKEVIETNGGSLKK
;
A
#
# COMPACT_ATOMS: atom_id res chain seq x y z
N MET A 1 -22.50 20.17 -9.54
CA MET A 1 -22.25 19.80 -8.12
C MET A 1 -21.58 18.45 -8.12
N ILE A 2 -20.42 18.32 -7.51
CA ILE A 2 -19.67 17.07 -7.40
C ILE A 2 -20.50 16.07 -6.59
N LYS A 3 -20.60 14.81 -7.05
CA LYS A 3 -21.37 13.78 -6.39
C LYS A 3 -20.58 12.49 -6.30
N PHE A 4 -20.49 11.94 -5.09
CA PHE A 4 -19.98 10.60 -4.83
C PHE A 4 -21.14 9.65 -4.50
N PRO A 5 -20.98 8.32 -4.67
CA PRO A 5 -21.96 7.35 -4.23
C PRO A 5 -22.32 7.55 -2.74
N LYS A 6 -23.57 7.30 -2.37
CA LYS A 6 -24.05 7.51 -0.99
C LYS A 6 -23.28 6.68 0.05
N ASN A 7 -22.83 5.50 -0.35
CA ASN A 7 -22.09 4.55 0.49
C ASN A 7 -20.59 4.54 0.19
N PHE A 8 -20.06 5.64 -0.36
CA PHE A 8 -18.64 5.77 -0.66
C PHE A 8 -17.79 5.67 0.63
N LEU A 9 -16.76 4.83 0.61
CA LEU A 9 -15.92 4.57 1.76
C LEU A 9 -14.78 5.59 1.85
N TRP A 10 -15.05 6.70 2.52
CA TRP A 10 -14.06 7.73 2.85
C TRP A 10 -13.20 7.30 4.03
N GLY A 11 -11.89 7.49 3.96
CA GLY A 11 -11.04 7.21 5.09
C GLY A 11 -9.58 7.52 4.89
N GLY A 12 -8.75 6.83 5.64
CA GLY A 12 -7.30 6.95 5.62
C GLY A 12 -6.62 5.61 5.75
N ALA A 13 -5.35 5.57 5.36
CA ALA A 13 -4.54 4.36 5.28
C ALA A 13 -3.25 4.46 6.09
N THR A 14 -2.84 3.34 6.64
CA THR A 14 -1.59 3.14 7.38
C THR A 14 -1.00 1.76 7.08
N ALA A 15 0.19 1.49 7.61
CA ALA A 15 0.81 0.17 7.62
C ALA A 15 1.42 -0.12 8.99
N ALA A 16 1.26 -1.33 9.49
CA ALA A 16 1.70 -1.73 10.83
C ALA A 16 3.15 -1.34 11.12
N ASN A 17 4.08 -1.70 10.23
CA ASN A 17 5.51 -1.43 10.42
C ASN A 17 5.88 0.07 10.47
N GLN A 18 5.03 0.95 9.93
CA GLN A 18 5.33 2.37 9.81
C GLN A 18 4.76 3.20 10.97
N PHE A 19 3.85 2.64 11.79
CA PHE A 19 3.20 3.42 12.83
C PHE A 19 2.99 2.70 14.16
N GLU A 20 2.92 1.37 14.16
CA GLU A 20 2.50 0.57 15.32
C GLU A 20 3.48 0.66 16.50
N GLY A 21 4.76 0.48 16.23
CA GLY A 21 5.78 0.34 17.28
C GLY A 21 5.66 -0.98 18.03
N ALA A 22 6.10 -1.02 19.29
CA ALA A 22 6.07 -2.21 20.15
C ALA A 22 6.66 -3.45 19.44
N TYR A 23 7.77 -3.27 18.73
CA TYR A 23 8.35 -4.28 17.83
C TYR A 23 8.74 -5.59 18.51
N ASN A 24 9.00 -5.57 19.81
CA ASN A 24 9.43 -6.70 20.63
C ASN A 24 8.52 -6.95 21.86
N GLU A 25 7.29 -6.41 21.82
CA GLU A 25 6.33 -6.59 22.93
C GLU A 25 5.33 -7.71 22.62
N ASP A 26 4.80 -8.30 23.68
CA ASP A 26 3.73 -9.31 23.65
C ASP A 26 4.00 -10.50 22.70
N GLY A 27 5.27 -10.90 22.63
CA GLY A 27 5.69 -12.06 21.86
C GLY A 27 5.81 -11.84 20.35
N LYS A 28 5.73 -10.60 19.88
CA LYS A 28 5.98 -10.31 18.45
C LYS A 28 7.40 -10.74 18.07
N GLY A 29 7.50 -11.48 16.96
CA GLY A 29 8.78 -11.76 16.31
C GLY A 29 9.26 -10.58 15.44
N LEU A 30 10.51 -10.62 15.02
CA LEU A 30 11.08 -9.61 14.14
C LEU A 30 10.53 -9.76 12.72
N SER A 31 10.28 -8.64 12.07
CA SER A 31 10.05 -8.54 10.63
C SER A 31 11.28 -7.97 9.92
N ILE A 32 11.30 -8.06 8.60
CA ILE A 32 12.35 -7.42 7.78
C ILE A 32 12.44 -5.92 8.05
N GLN A 33 11.34 -5.26 8.39
CA GLN A 33 11.30 -3.82 8.66
C GLN A 33 12.05 -3.44 9.93
N ASP A 34 12.14 -4.34 10.90
CA ASP A 34 12.84 -4.12 12.15
C ASP A 34 14.37 -4.05 11.95
N VAL A 35 14.86 -4.52 10.81
CA VAL A 35 16.29 -4.49 10.41
C VAL A 35 16.55 -3.62 9.17
N MET A 36 15.58 -2.77 8.79
CA MET A 36 15.71 -1.83 7.66
C MET A 36 15.66 -0.37 8.15
N PRO A 37 16.69 0.12 8.86
CA PRO A 37 16.67 1.45 9.49
C PRO A 37 16.65 2.61 8.49
N ARG A 38 16.96 2.35 7.22
CA ARG A 38 16.96 3.35 6.13
C ARG A 38 15.99 3.00 5.01
N GLY A 39 15.00 2.15 5.28
CA GLY A 39 14.06 1.68 4.27
C GLY A 39 14.76 1.03 3.08
N ILE A 40 14.38 1.45 1.87
CA ILE A 40 14.99 0.92 0.62
C ILE A 40 16.31 1.63 0.24
N THR A 41 16.69 2.69 0.94
CA THR A 41 17.85 3.51 0.61
C THR A 41 19.15 2.97 1.23
N GLY A 42 19.08 1.96 2.08
CA GLY A 42 20.23 1.35 2.73
C GLY A 42 20.13 -0.16 2.84
N ALA A 43 21.27 -0.78 3.12
CA ALA A 43 21.31 -2.21 3.39
C ALA A 43 20.61 -2.54 4.73
N PRO A 44 20.01 -3.74 4.85
CA PRO A 44 19.49 -4.20 6.14
C PRO A 44 20.63 -4.44 7.13
N THR A 45 20.31 -4.34 8.42
CA THR A 45 21.20 -4.68 9.52
C THR A 45 20.98 -6.14 9.95
N GLU A 46 21.93 -6.73 10.67
CA GLU A 46 21.76 -8.10 11.19
C GLU A 46 20.73 -8.16 12.32
N GLU A 47 20.68 -7.12 13.16
CA GLU A 47 19.79 -6.96 14.30
C GLU A 47 19.14 -5.57 14.27
N PRO A 48 18.01 -5.37 14.96
CA PRO A 48 17.43 -4.04 15.13
C PRO A 48 18.42 -3.04 15.74
N THR A 49 18.45 -1.82 15.20
CA THR A 49 19.31 -0.73 15.66
C THR A 49 18.48 0.45 16.12
N GLU A 50 18.96 1.21 17.12
CA GLU A 50 18.22 2.31 17.75
C GLU A 50 17.83 3.45 16.78
N ASP A 51 18.58 3.58 15.67
CA ASP A 51 18.28 4.55 14.62
C ASP A 51 17.13 4.13 13.69
N ASN A 52 16.58 2.93 13.89
CA ASN A 52 15.40 2.49 13.13
C ASN A 52 14.11 3.09 13.73
N MET A 53 13.61 4.13 13.11
CA MET A 53 12.41 4.84 13.55
C MET A 53 11.17 3.95 13.65
N LYS A 54 11.12 2.85 12.89
CA LYS A 54 9.99 1.92 12.86
C LYS A 54 9.85 1.08 14.14
N LEU A 55 10.91 0.94 14.95
CA LEU A 55 10.85 0.17 16.20
C LEU A 55 9.84 0.77 17.19
N VAL A 56 9.71 2.11 17.19
CA VAL A 56 8.71 2.85 17.97
C VAL A 56 7.53 3.30 17.11
N GLY A 57 7.77 3.57 15.82
CA GLY A 57 6.76 4.14 14.93
C GLY A 57 6.21 5.45 15.50
N ILE A 58 4.91 5.54 15.64
CA ILE A 58 4.23 6.61 16.36
C ILE A 58 3.52 6.09 17.63
N ASP A 59 3.90 4.91 18.06
CA ASP A 59 3.34 4.23 19.23
C ASP A 59 1.83 3.97 19.15
N PHE A 60 1.33 3.64 17.98
CA PHE A 60 -0.08 3.29 17.79
C PHE A 60 -0.47 2.09 18.65
N TYR A 61 0.43 1.16 18.88
CA TYR A 61 0.17 -0.03 19.71
C TYR A 61 -0.44 0.33 21.07
N HIS A 62 0.10 1.37 21.71
CA HIS A 62 -0.39 1.83 23.01
C HIS A 62 -1.43 2.96 22.89
N ARG A 63 -1.42 3.72 21.80
CA ARG A 63 -2.24 4.93 21.58
C ARG A 63 -3.41 4.74 20.61
N TYR A 64 -3.72 3.52 20.20
CA TYR A 64 -4.73 3.24 19.17
C TYR A 64 -6.12 3.85 19.48
N LYS A 65 -6.52 3.93 20.75
CA LYS A 65 -7.80 4.53 21.14
C LYS A 65 -7.83 6.04 20.89
N GLU A 66 -6.73 6.73 21.18
CA GLU A 66 -6.57 8.16 20.91
C GLU A 66 -6.62 8.42 19.38
N ASP A 67 -5.87 7.67 18.62
CA ASP A 67 -5.79 7.84 17.18
C ASP A 67 -7.12 7.50 16.48
N ILE A 68 -7.76 6.41 16.85
CA ILE A 68 -9.08 6.04 16.30
C ILE A 68 -10.15 7.07 16.66
N LYS A 69 -10.11 7.65 17.84
CA LYS A 69 -11.02 8.75 18.22
C LYS A 69 -10.85 9.95 17.27
N LEU A 70 -9.62 10.30 16.90
CA LEU A 70 -9.36 11.37 15.94
C LEU A 70 -9.87 11.04 14.54
N PHE A 71 -9.74 9.78 14.10
CA PHE A 71 -10.29 9.33 12.81
C PHE A 71 -11.82 9.40 12.82
N ALA A 72 -12.44 9.01 13.92
CA ALA A 72 -13.90 9.14 14.10
C ALA A 72 -14.36 10.60 14.07
N GLU A 73 -13.64 11.50 14.72
CA GLU A 73 -13.92 12.94 14.69
C GLU A 73 -13.82 13.52 13.27
N MET A 74 -12.88 13.01 12.46
CA MET A 74 -12.74 13.36 11.04
C MET A 74 -13.87 12.80 10.18
N GLY A 75 -14.63 11.83 10.71
CA GLY A 75 -15.78 11.24 10.03
C GLY A 75 -15.45 10.01 9.17
N PHE A 76 -14.32 9.35 9.38
CA PHE A 76 -13.94 8.16 8.61
C PHE A 76 -15.08 7.13 8.56
N LYS A 77 -15.30 6.59 7.37
CA LYS A 77 -16.18 5.45 7.10
C LYS A 77 -15.39 4.15 7.05
N THR A 78 -14.12 4.24 6.67
CA THR A 78 -13.19 3.11 6.65
C THR A 78 -11.82 3.55 7.15
N PHE A 79 -11.09 2.62 7.75
CA PHE A 79 -9.69 2.79 8.12
C PHE A 79 -8.89 1.60 7.61
N ARG A 80 -7.89 1.88 6.76
CA ARG A 80 -6.99 0.87 6.26
C ARG A 80 -5.79 0.73 7.18
N LEU A 81 -5.57 -0.51 7.63
CA LEU A 81 -4.41 -0.92 8.41
C LEU A 81 -3.90 -2.27 7.89
N SER A 82 -2.73 -2.67 8.32
CA SER A 82 -2.23 -4.02 8.07
C SER A 82 -2.07 -4.80 9.37
N ILE A 83 -2.10 -6.11 9.28
CA ILE A 83 -1.72 -7.01 10.36
C ILE A 83 -0.24 -7.34 10.20
N ALA A 84 0.58 -7.13 11.23
CA ALA A 84 1.95 -7.58 11.26
C ALA A 84 1.97 -9.11 11.38
N TRP A 85 2.37 -9.79 10.32
CA TRP A 85 2.42 -11.27 10.28
C TRP A 85 3.23 -11.83 11.45
N SER A 86 4.40 -11.25 11.75
CA SER A 86 5.26 -11.69 12.85
C SER A 86 4.70 -11.39 14.25
N ARG A 87 3.63 -10.61 14.38
CA ARG A 87 2.89 -10.45 15.64
C ARG A 87 1.95 -11.64 15.89
N ILE A 88 1.49 -12.27 14.82
CA ILE A 88 0.60 -13.43 14.87
C ILE A 88 1.39 -14.75 14.87
N PHE A 89 2.38 -14.87 14.01
CA PHE A 89 3.33 -15.99 13.94
C PHE A 89 4.75 -15.42 14.01
N PRO A 90 5.38 -15.42 15.19
CA PRO A 90 6.65 -14.71 15.42
C PRO A 90 7.79 -15.05 14.46
N ASN A 91 7.90 -16.30 14.04
CA ASN A 91 8.89 -16.76 13.04
C ASN A 91 8.29 -16.94 11.64
N GLY A 92 6.96 -16.83 11.51
CA GLY A 92 6.23 -17.05 10.28
C GLY A 92 5.90 -18.52 9.98
N ASP A 93 6.77 -19.46 10.36
CA ASP A 93 6.60 -20.91 10.21
C ASP A 93 6.16 -21.64 11.49
N ASP A 94 5.81 -20.89 12.53
CA ASP A 94 5.26 -21.42 13.76
C ASP A 94 3.96 -22.20 13.50
N LYS A 95 3.72 -23.26 14.28
CA LYS A 95 2.49 -24.06 14.16
C LYS A 95 1.30 -23.39 14.82
N GLU A 96 1.53 -22.76 15.97
CA GLU A 96 0.50 -22.10 16.76
C GLU A 96 0.66 -20.59 16.73
N PRO A 97 -0.45 -19.83 16.69
CA PRO A 97 -0.39 -18.38 16.70
C PRO A 97 -0.06 -17.82 18.09
N ASN A 98 0.47 -16.63 18.11
CA ASN A 98 0.64 -15.81 19.30
C ASN A 98 -0.69 -15.15 19.68
N GLU A 99 -1.34 -15.65 20.74
CA GLU A 99 -2.66 -15.17 21.17
C GLU A 99 -2.66 -13.66 21.52
N LYS A 100 -1.60 -13.15 22.15
CA LYS A 100 -1.50 -11.72 22.46
C LYS A 100 -1.52 -10.82 21.23
N GLY A 101 -0.92 -11.27 20.12
CA GLY A 101 -0.99 -10.57 18.85
C GLY A 101 -2.42 -10.55 18.27
N LEU A 102 -3.12 -11.67 18.35
CA LEU A 102 -4.53 -11.74 17.94
C LEU A 102 -5.42 -10.83 18.80
N GLU A 103 -5.22 -10.82 20.12
CA GLU A 103 -5.97 -9.95 21.05
C GLU A 103 -5.74 -8.46 20.78
N PHE A 104 -4.52 -8.06 20.36
CA PHE A 104 -4.26 -6.68 20.02
C PHE A 104 -5.16 -6.20 18.87
N TYR A 105 -5.24 -6.96 17.80
CA TYR A 105 -6.10 -6.60 16.67
C TYR A 105 -7.59 -6.73 16.98
N ASP A 106 -7.99 -7.65 17.85
CA ASP A 106 -9.35 -7.67 18.40
C ASP A 106 -9.71 -6.33 19.04
N LYS A 107 -8.82 -5.80 19.88
CA LYS A 107 -9.02 -4.49 20.55
C LYS A 107 -9.10 -3.34 19.56
N VAL A 108 -8.27 -3.36 18.52
CA VAL A 108 -8.29 -2.33 17.47
C VAL A 108 -9.61 -2.38 16.68
N PHE A 109 -10.04 -3.56 16.27
CA PHE A 109 -11.30 -3.69 15.50
C PHE A 109 -12.53 -3.37 16.36
N ASP A 110 -12.52 -3.75 17.63
CA ASP A 110 -13.60 -3.41 18.57
C ASP A 110 -13.65 -1.88 18.79
N GLU A 111 -12.52 -1.20 18.86
CA GLU A 111 -12.48 0.27 18.97
C GLU A 111 -13.01 0.96 17.70
N LEU A 112 -12.66 0.47 16.52
CA LEU A 112 -13.20 0.96 15.25
C LEU A 112 -14.72 0.77 15.19
N ALA A 113 -15.22 -0.39 15.63
CA ALA A 113 -16.65 -0.71 15.62
C ALA A 113 -17.48 0.24 16.49
N LYS A 114 -16.95 0.75 17.59
CA LYS A 114 -17.63 1.75 18.46
C LYS A 114 -18.02 3.01 17.69
N TYR A 115 -17.25 3.37 16.66
CA TYR A 115 -17.47 4.56 15.84
C TYR A 115 -18.09 4.25 14.47
N GLY A 116 -18.41 2.98 14.20
CA GLY A 116 -18.92 2.56 12.90
C GLY A 116 -17.91 2.71 11.75
N ILE A 117 -16.63 2.58 12.04
CA ILE A 117 -15.55 2.63 11.05
C ILE A 117 -15.25 1.21 10.58
N GLU A 118 -15.44 0.95 9.27
CA GLU A 118 -15.13 -0.35 8.67
C GLU A 118 -13.62 -0.56 8.55
N PRO A 119 -13.05 -1.65 9.07
CA PRO A 119 -11.66 -2.00 8.79
C PRO A 119 -11.48 -2.41 7.33
N LEU A 120 -10.40 -1.94 6.71
CA LEU A 120 -9.86 -2.44 5.46
C LEU A 120 -8.46 -2.98 5.76
N VAL A 121 -8.30 -4.29 5.76
CA VAL A 121 -7.11 -4.96 6.33
C VAL A 121 -6.22 -5.52 5.24
N THR A 122 -4.98 -5.08 5.19
CA THR A 122 -3.93 -5.67 4.35
C THR A 122 -3.26 -6.81 5.12
N LEU A 123 -3.25 -8.01 4.53
CA LEU A 123 -2.66 -9.20 5.14
C LEU A 123 -1.13 -9.12 5.23
N SER A 124 -0.48 -8.60 4.20
CA SER A 124 0.98 -8.40 4.18
C SER A 124 1.33 -7.05 3.54
N HIS A 125 1.87 -6.14 4.35
CA HIS A 125 2.26 -4.80 3.92
C HIS A 125 3.75 -4.58 4.15
N TYR A 126 4.57 -5.14 3.24
CA TYR A 126 6.04 -5.01 3.29
C TYR A 126 6.67 -5.55 4.57
N GLU A 127 6.10 -6.58 5.17
CA GLU A 127 6.43 -6.98 6.53
C GLU A 127 6.56 -8.51 6.68
N THR A 128 7.34 -9.13 5.79
CA THR A 128 7.65 -10.54 5.90
C THR A 128 8.38 -10.81 7.22
N PRO A 129 8.01 -11.85 8.00
CA PRO A 129 8.78 -12.27 9.17
C PRO A 129 10.26 -12.48 8.84
N LEU A 130 11.15 -11.92 9.67
CA LEU A 130 12.59 -11.95 9.41
C LEU A 130 13.14 -13.38 9.30
N ALA A 131 12.62 -14.30 10.12
CA ALA A 131 12.99 -15.70 10.06
C ALA A 131 12.67 -16.34 8.70
N LEU A 132 11.55 -15.97 8.07
CA LEU A 132 11.22 -16.43 6.72
C LEU A 132 12.15 -15.84 5.65
N ALA A 133 12.55 -14.60 5.83
CA ALA A 133 13.52 -13.97 4.93
C ALA A 133 14.91 -14.65 5.03
N LYS A 134 15.42 -14.82 6.26
CA LYS A 134 16.75 -15.39 6.49
C LYS A 134 16.84 -16.90 6.23
N ASN A 135 15.83 -17.67 6.64
CA ASN A 135 15.88 -19.13 6.59
C ASN A 135 15.36 -19.71 5.26
N TYR A 136 14.51 -18.98 4.55
CA TYR A 136 13.84 -19.44 3.33
C TYR A 136 14.10 -18.54 2.11
N ASP A 137 14.83 -17.44 2.28
CA ASP A 137 14.96 -16.41 1.24
C ASP A 137 13.61 -15.84 0.79
N GLY A 138 12.70 -15.67 1.75
CA GLY A 138 11.36 -15.14 1.50
C GLY A 138 10.60 -15.92 0.43
N TRP A 139 9.91 -15.21 -0.45
CA TRP A 139 9.02 -15.82 -1.45
C TRP A 139 9.73 -16.57 -2.57
N VAL A 140 11.07 -16.60 -2.62
CA VAL A 140 11.81 -17.53 -3.48
C VAL A 140 11.48 -18.97 -3.11
N ASP A 141 11.32 -19.25 -1.82
CA ASP A 141 10.96 -20.60 -1.33
C ASP A 141 9.45 -20.80 -1.35
N ARG A 142 9.02 -21.80 -2.12
CA ARG A 142 7.60 -22.14 -2.26
C ARG A 142 6.89 -22.47 -0.94
N ARG A 143 7.63 -22.92 0.08
CA ARG A 143 7.05 -23.26 1.39
C ARG A 143 6.33 -22.09 2.06
N LEU A 144 6.66 -20.84 1.67
CA LEU A 144 5.95 -19.67 2.16
C LEU A 144 4.47 -19.68 1.82
N ILE A 145 4.05 -20.31 0.74
CA ILE A 145 2.62 -20.48 0.41
C ILE A 145 1.89 -21.16 1.57
N GLY A 146 2.44 -22.26 2.12
CA GLY A 146 1.85 -22.97 3.25
C GLY A 146 1.89 -22.18 4.57
N PHE A 147 2.96 -21.45 4.82
CA PHE A 147 3.05 -20.58 6.00
C PHE A 147 2.06 -19.42 5.92
N PHE A 148 1.91 -18.81 4.75
CA PHE A 148 0.92 -17.78 4.51
C PHE A 148 -0.51 -18.31 4.62
N GLU A 149 -0.78 -19.50 4.09
CA GLU A 149 -2.08 -20.17 4.22
C GLU A 149 -2.47 -20.34 5.71
N ASN A 150 -1.55 -20.80 6.56
CA ASN A 150 -1.78 -20.94 7.98
C ASN A 150 -2.11 -19.60 8.65
N TYR A 151 -1.34 -18.56 8.32
CA TYR A 151 -1.57 -17.20 8.79
C TYR A 151 -2.94 -16.67 8.36
N VAL A 152 -3.27 -16.80 7.10
CA VAL A 152 -4.53 -16.33 6.52
C VAL A 152 -5.74 -17.03 7.15
N LYS A 153 -5.71 -18.35 7.27
CA LYS A 153 -6.77 -19.12 7.94
C LYS A 153 -6.99 -18.65 9.38
N THR A 154 -5.91 -18.38 10.10
CA THR A 154 -5.96 -17.93 11.49
C THR A 154 -6.64 -16.57 11.61
N VAL A 155 -6.20 -15.57 10.85
CA VAL A 155 -6.76 -14.20 10.94
C VAL A 155 -8.16 -14.11 10.36
N PHE A 156 -8.46 -14.79 9.27
CA PHE A 156 -9.80 -14.81 8.69
C PHE A 156 -10.82 -15.44 9.65
N THR A 157 -10.44 -16.56 10.29
CA THR A 157 -11.30 -17.23 11.26
C THR A 157 -11.51 -16.36 12.50
N ARG A 158 -10.43 -15.76 13.03
CA ARG A 158 -10.50 -14.90 14.22
C ARG A 158 -11.38 -13.68 14.01
N TYR A 159 -11.26 -13.02 12.86
CA TYR A 159 -11.86 -11.71 12.59
C TYR A 159 -13.05 -11.76 11.62
N LYS A 160 -13.60 -12.95 11.33
CA LYS A 160 -14.67 -13.13 10.33
C LYS A 160 -15.92 -12.28 10.55
N ASP A 161 -16.19 -11.94 11.82
CA ASP A 161 -17.36 -11.14 12.21
C ASP A 161 -17.02 -9.66 12.45
N LYS A 162 -15.73 -9.27 12.31
CA LYS A 162 -15.22 -7.92 12.58
C LYS A 162 -14.71 -7.21 11.33
N VAL A 163 -14.21 -7.94 10.35
CA VAL A 163 -13.58 -7.41 9.14
C VAL A 163 -14.24 -8.01 7.92
N LYS A 164 -14.68 -7.15 7.01
CA LYS A 164 -15.30 -7.53 5.74
C LYS A 164 -14.36 -7.34 4.55
N TYR A 165 -13.54 -6.27 4.58
CA TYR A 165 -12.68 -5.84 3.47
C TYR A 165 -11.23 -6.22 3.72
N TRP A 166 -10.64 -6.95 2.77
CA TRP A 166 -9.29 -7.47 2.85
C TRP A 166 -8.49 -7.20 1.59
N LEU A 167 -7.20 -6.95 1.76
CA LEU A 167 -6.21 -6.91 0.69
C LEU A 167 -5.14 -7.95 0.98
N THR A 168 -4.66 -8.65 -0.06
CA THR A 168 -3.68 -9.73 0.13
C THR A 168 -2.27 -9.21 0.38
N PHE A 169 -1.64 -8.65 -0.65
CA PHE A 169 -0.29 -8.09 -0.59
C PHE A 169 -0.31 -6.62 -1.00
N ASN A 170 0.37 -5.78 -0.22
CA ASN A 170 0.54 -4.39 -0.60
C ASN A 170 1.49 -4.26 -1.80
N GLU A 171 1.05 -3.54 -2.83
CA GLU A 171 1.85 -3.24 -4.02
C GLU A 171 2.69 -4.44 -4.51
N ILE A 172 2.04 -5.57 -4.75
CA ILE A 172 2.70 -6.84 -5.10
C ILE A 172 3.68 -6.69 -6.28
N ASN A 173 3.39 -5.80 -7.23
CA ASN A 173 4.23 -5.52 -8.38
C ASN A 173 5.54 -4.78 -8.02
N SER A 174 5.64 -4.17 -6.85
CA SER A 174 6.87 -3.51 -6.39
C SER A 174 8.00 -4.48 -6.08
N ALA A 175 7.72 -5.76 -5.92
CA ALA A 175 8.73 -6.78 -5.67
C ALA A 175 9.79 -6.88 -6.78
N LEU A 176 9.44 -6.54 -8.01
CA LEU A 176 10.40 -6.47 -9.12
C LEU A 176 11.45 -5.36 -8.92
N HIS A 177 11.14 -4.35 -8.11
CA HIS A 177 12.03 -3.22 -7.83
C HIS A 177 12.69 -3.33 -6.47
N PHE A 178 11.96 -3.80 -5.45
CA PHE A 178 12.37 -3.85 -4.04
C PHE A 178 12.12 -5.24 -3.44
N PRO A 179 12.87 -6.28 -3.89
CA PRO A 179 12.57 -7.67 -3.55
C PRO A 179 12.65 -7.98 -2.04
N LEU A 180 13.54 -7.33 -1.28
CA LEU A 180 13.58 -7.51 0.17
C LEU A 180 12.33 -6.93 0.82
N MET A 181 12.03 -5.66 0.56
CA MET A 181 10.90 -4.97 1.19
C MET A 181 9.56 -5.63 0.84
N SER A 182 9.36 -5.95 -0.43
CA SER A 182 8.08 -6.41 -0.96
C SER A 182 7.86 -7.91 -0.83
N ALA A 183 8.92 -8.71 -0.97
CA ALA A 183 8.84 -10.17 -1.01
C ALA A 183 9.73 -10.89 0.02
N GLY A 184 10.34 -10.15 0.93
CA GLY A 184 11.20 -10.73 1.97
C GLY A 184 12.41 -11.49 1.45
N ILE A 185 12.84 -11.22 0.21
CA ILE A 185 13.97 -11.91 -0.40
C ILE A 185 15.27 -11.35 0.20
N TRP A 186 15.96 -12.18 0.97
CA TRP A 186 17.16 -11.77 1.69
C TRP A 186 18.40 -11.71 0.80
N THR A 187 18.42 -12.50 -0.25
CA THR A 187 19.49 -12.43 -1.27
C THR A 187 19.53 -11.02 -1.87
N PRO A 188 20.71 -10.36 -1.89
CA PRO A 188 20.86 -9.03 -2.46
C PRO A 188 20.37 -8.95 -3.91
N LYS A 189 19.69 -7.86 -4.25
CA LYS A 189 19.03 -7.69 -5.57
C LYS A 189 19.97 -7.92 -6.76
N GLU A 190 21.23 -7.49 -6.65
CA GLU A 190 22.23 -7.63 -7.70
C GLU A 190 22.66 -9.08 -7.96
N LYS A 191 22.34 -10.00 -7.06
CA LYS A 191 22.58 -11.44 -7.19
C LYS A 191 21.35 -12.22 -7.69
N LEU A 192 20.19 -11.58 -7.71
CA LEU A 192 18.94 -12.19 -8.17
C LEU A 192 18.84 -12.17 -9.69
N THR A 193 18.45 -13.29 -10.25
CA THR A 193 18.09 -13.37 -11.68
C THR A 193 16.63 -12.96 -11.88
N LYS A 194 16.26 -12.60 -13.10
CA LYS A 194 14.83 -12.38 -13.43
C LYS A 194 14.00 -13.66 -13.23
N GLN A 195 14.60 -14.83 -13.45
CA GLN A 195 13.98 -16.12 -13.17
C GLN A 195 13.59 -16.23 -11.69
N ASP A 196 14.50 -15.90 -10.77
CA ASP A 196 14.24 -15.95 -9.32
C ASP A 196 13.11 -15.01 -8.92
N LEU A 197 13.14 -13.77 -9.41
CA LEU A 197 12.11 -12.78 -9.13
C LEU A 197 10.72 -13.19 -9.62
N TYR A 198 10.60 -13.61 -10.87
CA TYR A 198 9.29 -13.98 -11.42
C TYR A 198 8.77 -15.30 -10.83
N GLN A 199 9.65 -16.24 -10.48
CA GLN A 199 9.25 -17.44 -9.75
C GLN A 199 8.75 -17.09 -8.34
N ALA A 200 9.43 -16.19 -7.62
CA ALA A 200 8.97 -15.71 -6.32
C ALA A 200 7.60 -15.01 -6.44
N MET A 201 7.40 -14.19 -7.48
CA MET A 201 6.11 -13.55 -7.73
C MET A 201 5.02 -14.58 -8.05
N HIS A 202 5.34 -15.66 -8.75
CA HIS A 202 4.41 -16.76 -8.94
C HIS A 202 3.92 -17.33 -7.60
N HIS A 203 4.83 -17.54 -6.65
CA HIS A 203 4.46 -18.04 -5.32
C HIS A 203 3.55 -17.07 -4.58
N GLU A 204 3.83 -15.76 -4.62
CA GLU A 204 2.94 -14.75 -4.02
C GLU A 204 1.56 -14.69 -4.71
N LEU A 205 1.51 -14.78 -6.04
CA LEU A 205 0.27 -14.79 -6.80
C LEU A 205 -0.60 -16.02 -6.46
N VAL A 206 0.03 -17.19 -6.34
CA VAL A 206 -0.66 -18.41 -5.89
C VAL A 206 -1.17 -18.24 -4.45
N ALA A 207 -0.34 -17.71 -3.56
CA ALA A 207 -0.73 -17.46 -2.17
C ALA A 207 -1.87 -16.44 -2.08
N SER A 208 -1.86 -15.39 -2.90
CA SER A 208 -2.93 -14.40 -2.98
C SER A 208 -4.26 -15.01 -3.42
N ALA A 209 -4.25 -15.82 -4.47
CA ALA A 209 -5.45 -16.51 -4.95
C ALA A 209 -5.96 -17.56 -3.94
N LEU A 210 -5.05 -18.25 -3.25
CA LEU A 210 -5.39 -19.18 -2.18
C LEU A 210 -6.07 -18.43 -1.01
N ALA A 211 -5.59 -17.24 -0.66
CA ALA A 211 -6.24 -16.40 0.35
C ALA A 211 -7.67 -16.01 -0.04
N VAL A 212 -7.91 -15.68 -1.31
CA VAL A 212 -9.27 -15.41 -1.82
C VAL A 212 -10.17 -16.62 -1.64
N LYS A 213 -9.70 -17.80 -2.03
CA LYS A 213 -10.43 -19.05 -1.87
C LYS A 213 -10.79 -19.32 -0.42
N ILE A 214 -9.80 -19.31 0.46
CA ILE A 214 -9.97 -19.57 1.89
C ILE A 214 -10.92 -18.54 2.53
N GLY A 215 -10.75 -17.28 2.19
CA GLY A 215 -11.59 -16.21 2.73
C GLY A 215 -13.06 -16.41 2.39
N HIS A 216 -13.39 -16.73 1.15
CA HIS A 216 -14.78 -16.98 0.72
C HIS A 216 -15.35 -18.29 1.30
N GLU A 217 -14.52 -19.30 1.58
CA GLU A 217 -14.93 -20.52 2.29
C GLU A 217 -15.26 -20.24 3.78
N ILE A 218 -14.50 -19.36 4.42
CA ILE A 218 -14.71 -18.98 5.84
C ILE A 218 -15.90 -18.02 5.96
N ASN A 219 -15.98 -17.02 5.10
CA ASN A 219 -17.08 -16.07 5.07
C ASN A 219 -17.35 -15.59 3.63
N PRO A 220 -18.45 -16.02 3.00
CA PRO A 220 -18.82 -15.63 1.63
C PRO A 220 -19.06 -14.13 1.45
N GLU A 221 -19.30 -13.39 2.55
CA GLU A 221 -19.49 -11.94 2.51
C GLU A 221 -18.17 -11.13 2.46
N PHE A 222 -17.04 -11.78 2.63
CA PHE A 222 -15.74 -11.13 2.49
C PHE A 222 -15.58 -10.52 1.11
N LYS A 223 -15.03 -9.31 1.08
CA LYS A 223 -14.57 -8.62 -0.12
C LYS A 223 -13.05 -8.57 -0.09
N ILE A 224 -12.43 -9.32 -0.98
CA ILE A 224 -10.97 -9.50 -1.01
C ILE A 224 -10.44 -8.94 -2.32
N GLY A 225 -9.58 -7.94 -2.22
CA GLY A 225 -8.93 -7.28 -3.34
C GLY A 225 -7.45 -7.59 -3.45
N CYS A 226 -6.89 -7.40 -4.64
CA CYS A 226 -5.46 -7.22 -4.82
C CYS A 226 -5.08 -5.75 -4.61
N MET A 227 -3.81 -5.49 -4.41
CA MET A 227 -3.30 -4.13 -4.28
C MET A 227 -2.06 -3.92 -5.16
N ILE A 228 -2.17 -2.99 -6.08
CA ILE A 228 -1.19 -2.71 -7.15
C ILE A 228 -0.63 -1.30 -6.95
N LEU A 229 0.67 -1.14 -7.14
CA LEU A 229 1.27 0.19 -7.33
C LEU A 229 0.85 0.71 -8.70
N GLY A 230 0.04 1.75 -8.71
CA GLY A 230 -0.52 2.38 -9.91
C GLY A 230 0.34 3.55 -10.39
N VAL A 231 1.14 3.32 -11.42
CA VAL A 231 1.94 4.35 -12.09
C VAL A 231 1.66 4.28 -13.58
N PRO A 232 0.76 5.11 -14.13
CA PRO A 232 0.53 5.14 -15.56
C PRO A 232 1.76 5.68 -16.30
N ASN A 233 2.11 5.07 -17.43
CA ASN A 233 3.21 5.49 -18.27
C ASN A 233 2.68 6.16 -19.55
N TYR A 234 2.95 7.45 -19.71
CA TYR A 234 2.63 8.16 -20.95
C TYR A 234 3.77 8.00 -21.97
N PRO A 235 3.49 7.94 -23.27
CA PRO A 235 4.55 8.11 -24.25
C PRO A 235 5.16 9.51 -24.12
N LEU A 236 6.49 9.60 -24.10
CA LEU A 236 7.18 10.90 -23.99
C LEU A 236 6.87 11.79 -25.21
N THR A 237 6.69 11.16 -26.37
CA THR A 237 6.29 11.82 -27.61
C THR A 237 5.21 10.99 -28.33
N PRO A 238 4.46 11.58 -29.30
CA PRO A 238 3.51 10.82 -30.12
C PRO A 238 4.18 9.87 -31.13
N MET A 239 5.50 9.69 -31.09
CA MET A 239 6.20 8.72 -31.91
C MET A 239 5.65 7.30 -31.63
N PRO A 240 5.27 6.53 -32.66
CA PRO A 240 4.71 5.19 -32.45
C PRO A 240 5.57 4.25 -31.60
N SER A 241 6.91 4.38 -31.68
CA SER A 241 7.83 3.61 -30.85
C SER A 241 7.74 3.99 -29.36
N ASP A 242 7.51 5.27 -29.02
CA ASP A 242 7.29 5.72 -27.64
C ASP A 242 5.94 5.20 -27.11
N VAL A 243 4.90 5.21 -27.94
CA VAL A 243 3.58 4.66 -27.62
C VAL A 243 3.67 3.16 -27.31
N LEU A 244 4.39 2.40 -28.14
CA LEU A 244 4.62 0.98 -27.90
C LEU A 244 5.46 0.75 -26.63
N LYS A 245 6.43 1.62 -26.35
CA LYS A 245 7.26 1.52 -25.14
C LYS A 245 6.46 1.78 -23.87
N ALA A 246 5.57 2.77 -23.89
CA ALA A 246 4.66 3.05 -22.77
C ALA A 246 3.74 1.85 -22.49
N MET A 247 3.14 1.26 -23.52
CA MET A 247 2.32 0.05 -23.41
C MET A 247 3.12 -1.13 -22.83
N GLU A 248 4.38 -1.31 -23.26
CA GLU A 248 5.24 -2.37 -22.75
C GLU A 248 5.54 -2.20 -21.26
N GLN A 249 5.82 -0.98 -20.81
CA GLN A 249 6.06 -0.69 -19.39
C GLN A 249 4.79 -0.88 -18.55
N ASP A 250 3.64 -0.45 -19.03
CA ASP A 250 2.37 -0.69 -18.33
C ASP A 250 2.09 -2.19 -18.16
N ARG A 251 2.38 -3.01 -19.17
CA ARG A 251 2.20 -4.47 -19.11
C ARG A 251 3.02 -5.13 -17.99
N GLY A 252 4.18 -4.59 -17.65
CA GLY A 252 4.97 -5.06 -16.51
C GLY A 252 4.22 -4.97 -15.17
N ASN A 253 3.41 -3.92 -14.98
CA ASN A 253 2.56 -3.75 -13.81
C ASN A 253 1.22 -4.49 -13.96
N LEU A 254 0.60 -4.43 -15.15
CA LEU A 254 -0.68 -5.07 -15.44
C LEU A 254 -0.62 -6.60 -15.33
N PHE A 255 0.53 -7.20 -15.51
CA PHE A 255 0.76 -8.63 -15.33
C PHE A 255 0.15 -9.15 -14.03
N PHE A 256 0.40 -8.45 -12.93
CA PHE A 256 -0.11 -8.83 -11.60
C PHE A 256 -1.62 -8.64 -11.50
N ALA A 257 -2.12 -7.50 -11.93
CA ALA A 257 -3.55 -7.20 -11.90
C ALA A 257 -4.35 -8.14 -12.82
N ASP A 258 -3.82 -8.46 -14.00
CA ASP A 258 -4.44 -9.39 -14.93
C ASP A 258 -4.62 -10.78 -14.31
N ILE A 259 -3.60 -11.30 -13.63
CA ILE A 259 -3.69 -12.61 -12.98
C ILE A 259 -4.71 -12.59 -11.84
N HIS A 260 -4.71 -11.54 -11.00
CA HIS A 260 -5.68 -11.41 -9.92
C HIS A 260 -7.13 -11.28 -10.43
N ALA A 261 -7.33 -10.60 -11.55
CA ALA A 261 -8.66 -10.35 -12.10
C ALA A 261 -9.18 -11.44 -13.02
N ARG A 262 -8.30 -12.16 -13.71
CA ARG A 262 -8.65 -13.15 -14.74
C ARG A 262 -8.29 -14.59 -14.40
N GLY A 263 -7.42 -14.82 -13.42
CA GLY A 263 -7.04 -16.14 -12.95
C GLY A 263 -6.09 -16.90 -13.86
N GLU A 264 -5.44 -16.22 -14.79
CA GLU A 264 -4.48 -16.83 -15.71
C GLU A 264 -3.38 -15.85 -16.13
N TYR A 265 -2.26 -16.41 -16.56
CA TYR A 265 -1.13 -15.62 -17.06
C TYR A 265 -1.47 -14.94 -18.40
N PRO A 266 -1.22 -13.65 -18.56
CA PRO A 266 -1.49 -12.94 -19.80
C PRO A 266 -0.50 -13.34 -20.90
N LYS A 267 -1.02 -13.62 -22.11
CA LYS A 267 -0.21 -14.10 -23.23
C LYS A 267 0.86 -13.12 -23.71
N TYR A 268 0.69 -11.82 -23.46
CA TYR A 268 1.70 -10.83 -23.84
C TYR A 268 3.03 -11.00 -23.06
N MET A 269 3.01 -11.69 -21.91
CA MET A 269 4.24 -11.99 -21.17
C MET A 269 5.06 -13.15 -21.79
N ASN A 270 4.48 -13.96 -22.64
CA ASN A 270 5.19 -15.09 -23.25
C ASN A 270 6.45 -14.65 -24.01
N ARG A 271 6.35 -13.57 -24.77
CA ARG A 271 7.50 -12.98 -25.47
C ARG A 271 8.57 -12.50 -24.50
N TYR A 272 8.18 -11.74 -23.49
CA TYR A 272 9.10 -11.22 -22.46
C TYR A 272 9.81 -12.36 -21.72
N PHE A 273 9.08 -13.38 -21.32
CA PHE A 273 9.67 -14.56 -20.66
C PHE A 273 10.67 -15.29 -21.55
N LYS A 274 10.30 -15.51 -22.81
CA LYS A 274 11.21 -16.14 -23.78
C LYS A 274 12.50 -15.33 -23.99
N GLU A 275 12.36 -14.03 -24.22
CA GLU A 275 13.51 -13.12 -24.47
C GLU A 275 14.43 -12.99 -23.25
N ASN A 276 13.93 -13.21 -22.03
CA ASN A 276 14.68 -13.12 -20.80
C ASN A 276 15.02 -14.48 -20.16
N ASN A 277 14.78 -15.58 -20.87
CA ASN A 277 15.02 -16.96 -20.39
C ASN A 277 14.32 -17.23 -19.04
N ILE A 278 13.07 -16.79 -18.91
CA ILE A 278 12.23 -17.04 -17.74
C ILE A 278 11.27 -18.17 -18.05
N GLU A 279 11.30 -19.21 -17.21
CA GLU A 279 10.39 -20.34 -17.26
C GLU A 279 9.72 -20.49 -15.88
N ILE A 280 8.46 -20.07 -15.78
CA ILE A 280 7.72 -20.18 -14.52
C ILE A 280 7.35 -21.65 -14.30
N LYS A 281 7.81 -22.20 -13.19
CA LYS A 281 7.47 -23.55 -12.76
C LYS A 281 6.11 -23.52 -12.04
N PHE A 282 5.12 -24.10 -12.70
CA PHE A 282 3.83 -24.41 -12.10
C PHE A 282 3.90 -25.78 -11.43
N GLU A 283 3.40 -25.88 -10.22
CA GLU A 283 3.15 -27.17 -9.57
C GLU A 283 1.68 -27.58 -9.74
N GLU A 284 1.38 -28.84 -9.43
CA GLU A 284 0.02 -29.36 -9.50
C GLU A 284 -0.92 -28.53 -8.64
N GLY A 285 -2.03 -28.07 -9.21
CA GLY A 285 -3.04 -27.25 -8.56
C GLY A 285 -2.85 -25.75 -8.71
N ASP A 286 -1.67 -25.22 -9.07
CA ASP A 286 -1.42 -23.78 -9.18
C ASP A 286 -2.41 -23.11 -10.14
N ALA A 287 -2.60 -23.65 -11.31
CA ALA A 287 -3.50 -23.09 -12.32
C ALA A 287 -4.96 -23.03 -11.83
N GLU A 288 -5.40 -24.04 -11.08
CA GLU A 288 -6.75 -24.04 -10.49
C GLU A 288 -6.89 -23.06 -9.33
N ILE A 289 -5.86 -22.91 -8.48
CA ILE A 289 -5.86 -21.93 -7.40
C ILE A 289 -5.95 -20.51 -7.95
N LEU A 290 -5.19 -20.20 -9.00
CA LEU A 290 -5.20 -18.85 -9.62
C LEU A 290 -6.58 -18.43 -10.13
N LYS A 291 -7.49 -19.34 -10.45
CA LYS A 291 -8.87 -19.05 -10.87
C LYS A 291 -9.74 -18.44 -9.77
N ASN A 292 -9.28 -18.42 -8.52
CA ASN A 292 -9.92 -17.70 -7.44
C ASN A 292 -9.58 -16.21 -7.55
N THR A 293 -10.33 -15.51 -8.38
CA THR A 293 -10.10 -14.09 -8.69
C THR A 293 -10.60 -13.17 -7.61
N VAL A 294 -10.03 -11.98 -7.54
CA VAL A 294 -10.39 -10.95 -6.54
C VAL A 294 -11.76 -10.35 -6.78
N ASP A 295 -12.39 -9.85 -5.70
CA ASP A 295 -13.69 -9.19 -5.76
C ASP A 295 -13.61 -7.77 -6.32
N PHE A 296 -12.49 -7.08 -6.06
CA PHE A 296 -12.22 -5.72 -6.52
C PHE A 296 -10.72 -5.50 -6.76
N ILE A 297 -10.40 -4.47 -7.52
CA ILE A 297 -9.02 -4.03 -7.76
C ILE A 297 -8.75 -2.81 -6.90
N SER A 298 -7.71 -2.86 -6.08
CA SER A 298 -7.23 -1.70 -5.35
C SER A 298 -5.82 -1.32 -5.78
N PHE A 299 -5.50 -0.05 -5.60
CA PHE A 299 -4.19 0.45 -5.99
C PHE A 299 -3.79 1.69 -5.19
N SER A 300 -2.48 1.94 -5.16
CA SER A 300 -1.89 3.21 -4.76
C SER A 300 -1.68 4.10 -5.98
N TYR A 301 -1.86 5.39 -5.80
CA TYR A 301 -1.57 6.39 -6.83
C TYR A 301 -0.86 7.59 -6.21
N TYR A 302 0.36 7.84 -6.64
CA TYR A 302 1.15 8.99 -6.20
C TYR A 302 1.67 9.84 -7.34
N MET A 303 1.89 9.23 -8.51
CA MET A 303 2.54 9.86 -9.64
C MET A 303 2.26 9.13 -10.94
N SER A 304 2.53 9.78 -12.04
CA SER A 304 2.68 9.20 -13.37
C SER A 304 4.14 9.30 -13.85
N SER A 305 4.43 8.65 -14.96
CA SER A 305 5.75 8.64 -15.56
C SER A 305 5.63 8.70 -17.08
N CYS A 306 6.73 8.96 -17.77
CA CYS A 306 6.82 8.82 -19.22
C CYS A 306 7.70 7.64 -19.62
N ALA A 307 7.50 7.17 -20.84
CA ALA A 307 8.29 6.14 -21.48
C ALA A 307 8.74 6.59 -22.87
N THR A 308 9.95 6.25 -23.25
CA THR A 308 10.49 6.51 -24.58
C THR A 308 11.36 5.36 -25.06
N ALA A 309 11.33 5.12 -26.37
CA ALA A 309 12.21 4.18 -27.04
C ALA A 309 13.59 4.77 -27.36
N ASP A 310 13.74 6.09 -27.22
CA ASP A 310 15.00 6.81 -27.46
C ASP A 310 15.95 6.63 -26.25
N PRO A 311 17.08 5.91 -26.40
CA PRO A 311 18.01 5.66 -25.30
C PRO A 311 18.60 6.94 -24.70
N GLU A 312 18.76 8.00 -25.50
CA GLU A 312 19.34 9.26 -25.04
C GLU A 312 18.39 10.04 -24.12
N LYS A 313 17.08 9.83 -24.29
CA LYS A 313 16.03 10.46 -23.50
C LYS A 313 15.52 9.57 -22.37
N ASN A 314 15.83 8.29 -22.41
CA ASN A 314 15.39 7.31 -21.38
C ASN A 314 16.22 7.44 -20.11
N LYS A 315 16.09 8.57 -19.40
CA LYS A 315 16.82 8.87 -18.17
C LYS A 315 15.82 9.11 -17.05
N ALA A 316 15.96 8.37 -15.96
CA ALA A 316 15.14 8.56 -14.77
C ALA A 316 15.30 9.98 -14.20
N GLY A 317 14.19 10.55 -13.73
CA GLY A 317 14.19 11.83 -13.04
C GLY A 317 14.84 11.74 -11.66
N LYS A 318 15.28 12.89 -11.14
CA LYS A 318 15.79 12.99 -9.78
C LYS A 318 14.67 12.68 -8.78
N GLY A 319 14.98 11.92 -7.73
CA GLY A 319 14.06 11.62 -6.64
C GLY A 319 13.00 10.57 -6.94
N ASN A 320 12.86 10.11 -8.17
CA ASN A 320 11.93 9.02 -8.50
C ASN A 320 12.47 7.69 -7.96
N LEU A 321 11.70 7.05 -7.10
CA LEU A 321 12.02 5.71 -6.57
C LEU A 321 11.84 4.63 -7.64
N ILE A 322 10.89 4.84 -8.55
CA ILE A 322 10.63 3.96 -9.68
C ILE A 322 11.24 4.61 -10.94
N PRO A 323 12.08 3.89 -11.68
CA PRO A 323 12.67 4.39 -12.90
C PRO A 323 11.57 4.83 -13.89
N GLY A 324 11.62 6.07 -14.29
CA GLY A 324 10.70 6.63 -15.27
C GLY A 324 11.21 7.98 -15.78
N VAL A 325 10.85 8.30 -17.01
CA VAL A 325 11.21 9.58 -17.63
C VAL A 325 10.25 10.66 -17.12
N PRO A 326 10.74 11.81 -16.64
CA PRO A 326 9.86 12.88 -16.20
C PRO A 326 8.99 13.41 -17.34
N ASN A 327 7.73 13.67 -17.04
CA ASN A 327 6.82 14.38 -17.94
C ASN A 327 7.18 15.89 -17.94
N PRO A 328 7.52 16.48 -19.08
CA PRO A 328 7.97 17.88 -19.15
C PRO A 328 6.87 18.91 -18.80
N TYR A 329 5.63 18.49 -18.75
CA TYR A 329 4.47 19.34 -18.47
C TYR A 329 4.02 19.33 -16.99
N LEU A 330 4.58 18.46 -16.16
CA LEU A 330 4.16 18.29 -14.77
C LEU A 330 5.21 18.83 -13.80
N LYS A 331 4.72 19.35 -12.67
CA LYS A 331 5.54 19.69 -11.51
C LYS A 331 5.79 18.46 -10.65
N ALA A 332 6.85 18.49 -9.87
CA ALA A 332 7.18 17.44 -8.92
C ALA A 332 7.14 17.96 -7.48
N SER A 333 6.88 17.04 -6.53
CA SER A 333 7.05 17.28 -5.10
C SER A 333 8.53 17.41 -4.73
N ASP A 334 8.83 17.76 -3.47
CA ASP A 334 10.20 17.84 -2.94
C ASP A 334 10.96 16.49 -3.05
N TRP A 335 10.25 15.37 -3.11
CA TRP A 335 10.81 14.03 -3.33
C TRP A 335 10.86 13.60 -4.80
N GLY A 336 10.60 14.51 -5.73
CA GLY A 336 10.69 14.27 -7.17
C GLY A 336 9.50 13.50 -7.77
N TRP A 337 8.41 13.33 -7.03
CA TRP A 337 7.21 12.65 -7.53
C TRP A 337 6.33 13.64 -8.28
N GLN A 338 6.03 13.32 -9.53
CA GLN A 338 5.25 14.20 -10.38
C GLN A 338 3.79 14.27 -9.94
N ILE A 339 3.28 15.48 -9.79
CA ILE A 339 1.89 15.75 -9.35
C ILE A 339 1.00 15.72 -10.58
N ASP A 340 0.15 14.71 -10.66
CA ASP A 340 -0.69 14.45 -11.83
C ASP A 340 -2.10 14.00 -11.42
N PRO A 341 -3.00 14.92 -11.10
CA PRO A 341 -4.39 14.59 -10.78
C PRO A 341 -5.13 13.91 -11.95
N GLU A 342 -4.94 14.37 -13.19
CA GLU A 342 -5.58 13.79 -14.36
C GLU A 342 -5.13 12.35 -14.64
N GLY A 343 -3.90 12.02 -14.27
CA GLY A 343 -3.39 10.66 -14.32
C GLY A 343 -4.17 9.69 -13.43
N LEU A 344 -4.71 10.17 -12.32
CA LEU A 344 -5.61 9.37 -11.47
C LEU A 344 -6.92 9.05 -12.19
N ARG A 345 -7.55 10.02 -12.84
CA ARG A 345 -8.74 9.76 -13.67
C ARG A 345 -8.43 8.80 -14.83
N TYR A 346 -7.29 8.99 -15.47
CA TYR A 346 -6.85 8.12 -16.55
C TYR A 346 -6.71 6.65 -16.08
N ILE A 347 -5.99 6.39 -14.99
CA ILE A 347 -5.77 5.01 -14.51
C ILE A 347 -7.05 4.37 -13.99
N LEU A 348 -7.96 5.15 -13.39
CA LEU A 348 -9.27 4.68 -12.96
C LEU A 348 -10.10 4.18 -14.14
N ASN A 349 -10.22 4.98 -15.20
CA ASN A 349 -10.90 4.56 -16.43
C ASN A 349 -10.20 3.34 -17.06
N PHE A 350 -8.88 3.36 -17.14
CA PHE A 350 -8.10 2.28 -17.72
C PHE A 350 -8.30 0.95 -17.00
N PHE A 351 -8.26 0.93 -15.68
CA PHE A 351 -8.48 -0.29 -14.90
C PHE A 351 -9.94 -0.77 -14.99
N TYR A 352 -10.89 0.16 -14.93
CA TYR A 352 -12.29 -0.22 -15.01
C TYR A 352 -12.65 -0.78 -16.38
N ASP A 353 -12.22 -0.15 -17.47
CA ASP A 353 -12.43 -0.65 -18.83
C ASP A 353 -11.80 -2.05 -19.02
N ARG A 354 -10.65 -2.28 -18.40
CA ARG A 354 -9.91 -3.54 -18.53
C ARG A 354 -10.52 -4.67 -17.73
N TYR A 355 -10.99 -4.42 -16.51
CA TYR A 355 -11.37 -5.47 -15.56
C TYR A 355 -12.87 -5.57 -15.29
N GLN A 356 -13.62 -4.50 -15.48
CA GLN A 356 -15.06 -4.41 -15.16
C GLN A 356 -15.36 -4.90 -13.72
N LYS A 357 -14.47 -4.59 -12.80
CA LYS A 357 -14.61 -4.84 -11.36
C LYS A 357 -14.59 -3.51 -10.61
N PRO A 358 -15.26 -3.42 -9.44
CA PRO A 358 -15.15 -2.24 -8.59
C PRO A 358 -13.70 -1.90 -8.29
N LEU A 359 -13.38 -0.61 -8.22
CA LEU A 359 -12.04 -0.10 -7.89
C LEU A 359 -12.03 0.54 -6.51
N PHE A 360 -10.89 0.50 -5.84
CA PHE A 360 -10.65 1.19 -4.57
C PHE A 360 -9.30 1.89 -4.61
N ILE A 361 -9.29 3.22 -4.45
CA ILE A 361 -8.04 3.97 -4.28
C ILE A 361 -7.66 3.86 -2.80
N VAL A 362 -6.73 2.97 -2.47
CA VAL A 362 -6.38 2.68 -1.07
C VAL A 362 -5.17 3.44 -0.56
N GLU A 363 -4.45 4.13 -1.46
CA GLU A 363 -3.39 5.07 -1.13
C GLU A 363 -3.33 6.20 -2.15
N ASN A 364 -3.33 7.43 -1.65
CA ASN A 364 -2.97 8.64 -2.39
C ASN A 364 -2.60 9.71 -1.36
N GLY A 365 -1.58 10.52 -1.63
CA GLY A 365 -1.17 11.56 -0.69
C GLY A 365 0.10 12.27 -1.13
N LEU A 366 0.40 13.37 -0.44
CA LEU A 366 1.57 14.20 -0.66
C LEU A 366 2.47 14.16 0.57
N GLY A 367 3.68 13.63 0.41
CA GLY A 367 4.74 13.76 1.41
C GLY A 367 5.34 15.15 1.38
N ALA A 368 5.39 15.82 2.52
CA ALA A 368 5.95 17.15 2.65
C ALA A 368 6.63 17.35 4.00
N VAL A 369 7.52 18.35 4.09
CA VAL A 369 8.07 18.81 5.36
C VAL A 369 7.07 19.79 5.97
N ASP A 370 6.46 19.39 7.07
CA ASP A 370 5.48 20.21 7.78
C ASP A 370 6.12 20.96 8.93
N GLU A 371 5.76 22.23 9.10
CA GLU A 371 6.20 23.07 10.21
C GLU A 371 5.08 23.19 11.26
N LEU A 372 5.35 22.73 12.49
CA LEU A 372 4.43 22.88 13.61
C LEU A 372 4.51 24.31 14.14
N ILE A 373 3.41 25.03 14.07
CA ILE A 373 3.27 26.41 14.54
C ILE A 373 2.24 26.52 15.67
N THR A 374 2.24 27.64 16.36
CA THR A 374 1.14 28.01 17.26
C THR A 374 0.26 29.06 16.58
N ASP A 375 -1.04 28.79 16.48
CA ASP A 375 -2.00 29.70 15.87
C ASP A 375 -2.34 30.88 16.81
N GLU A 376 -3.16 31.83 16.34
CA GLU A 376 -3.61 33.01 17.09
C GLU A 376 -4.45 32.67 18.34
N ASN A 377 -4.99 31.47 18.43
CA ASN A 377 -5.75 30.97 19.58
C ASN A 377 -4.88 30.17 20.56
N GLY A 378 -3.58 30.05 20.30
CA GLY A 378 -2.64 29.32 21.15
C GLY A 378 -2.59 27.80 20.86
N ASN A 379 -3.25 27.30 19.80
CA ASN A 379 -3.24 25.89 19.43
C ASN A 379 -2.04 25.56 18.54
N LYS A 380 -1.42 24.43 18.79
CA LYS A 380 -0.40 23.89 17.87
C LYS A 380 -1.08 23.28 16.64
N THR A 381 -0.60 23.63 15.46
CA THR A 381 -1.15 23.19 14.17
C THR A 381 -0.11 23.28 13.04
N VAL A 382 -0.48 22.81 11.85
CA VAL A 382 0.28 22.98 10.60
C VAL A 382 -0.64 23.64 9.57
N LYS A 383 -0.15 24.68 8.89
CA LYS A 383 -0.85 25.30 7.75
C LYS A 383 -0.46 24.61 6.46
N ASP A 384 -1.10 23.47 6.16
CA ASP A 384 -0.78 22.60 5.05
C ASP A 384 -1.72 22.77 3.84
N ASP A 385 -1.92 24.01 3.39
CA ASP A 385 -2.73 24.32 2.20
C ASP A 385 -2.26 23.57 0.93
N TYR A 386 -0.96 23.32 0.81
CA TYR A 386 -0.40 22.54 -0.28
C TYR A 386 -0.94 21.10 -0.29
N ARG A 387 -1.18 20.48 0.88
CA ARG A 387 -1.80 19.15 0.98
C ARG A 387 -3.28 19.21 0.63
N ILE A 388 -3.98 20.22 1.10
CA ILE A 388 -5.39 20.48 0.76
C ILE A 388 -5.55 20.60 -0.75
N ASN A 389 -4.74 21.43 -1.40
CA ASN A 389 -4.80 21.62 -2.85
C ASN A 389 -4.51 20.32 -3.60
N TYR A 390 -3.45 19.59 -3.22
CA TYR A 390 -3.12 18.30 -3.83
C TYR A 390 -4.28 17.32 -3.75
N LEU A 391 -4.85 17.12 -2.56
CA LEU A 391 -5.94 16.19 -2.33
C LEU A 391 -7.24 16.63 -3.03
N ASN A 392 -7.54 17.93 -2.99
CA ASN A 392 -8.70 18.48 -3.72
C ASN A 392 -8.63 18.18 -5.21
N ASP A 393 -7.50 18.47 -5.85
CA ASP A 393 -7.31 18.29 -7.27
C ASP A 393 -7.43 16.80 -7.67
N HIS A 394 -6.88 15.89 -6.87
CA HIS A 394 -7.02 14.46 -7.09
C HIS A 394 -8.47 13.96 -6.86
N LEU A 395 -9.13 14.40 -5.81
CA LEU A 395 -10.51 14.00 -5.51
C LEU A 395 -11.52 14.54 -6.54
N VAL A 396 -11.27 15.69 -7.11
CA VAL A 396 -12.05 16.19 -8.26
C VAL A 396 -11.94 15.21 -9.43
N GLN A 397 -10.75 14.68 -9.70
CA GLN A 397 -10.55 13.71 -10.78
C GLN A 397 -11.18 12.33 -10.47
N VAL A 398 -11.25 11.95 -9.20
CA VAL A 398 -12.02 10.76 -8.78
C VAL A 398 -13.51 10.95 -9.09
N ALA A 399 -14.05 12.13 -8.78
CA ALA A 399 -15.45 12.46 -9.11
C ALA A 399 -15.71 12.45 -10.62
N GLU A 400 -14.77 12.99 -11.42
CA GLU A 400 -14.87 12.95 -12.89
C GLU A 400 -14.84 11.50 -13.42
N ALA A 401 -14.02 10.63 -12.84
CA ALA A 401 -14.00 9.22 -13.21
C ALA A 401 -15.34 8.51 -12.88
N ILE A 402 -15.98 8.86 -11.76
CA ILE A 402 -17.33 8.36 -11.44
C ILE A 402 -18.36 8.82 -12.48
N GLU A 403 -18.28 10.07 -12.92
CA GLU A 403 -19.14 10.60 -14.02
C GLU A 403 -18.82 9.92 -15.37
N ASP A 404 -17.57 9.47 -15.58
CA ASP A 404 -17.20 8.64 -16.75
C ASP A 404 -17.81 7.22 -16.69
N GLY A 405 -18.39 6.80 -15.55
CA GLY A 405 -19.03 5.50 -15.37
C GLY A 405 -18.19 4.49 -14.60
N VAL A 406 -17.06 4.91 -14.00
CA VAL A 406 -16.21 4.03 -13.21
C VAL A 406 -16.86 3.73 -11.85
N GLU A 407 -16.96 2.46 -11.49
CA GLU A 407 -17.44 2.04 -10.18
C GLU A 407 -16.29 2.11 -9.16
N ILE A 408 -16.37 3.06 -8.23
CA ILE A 408 -15.35 3.29 -7.21
C ILE A 408 -15.97 3.08 -5.82
N MET A 409 -15.41 2.15 -5.04
CA MET A 409 -15.90 1.79 -3.70
C MET A 409 -15.54 2.85 -2.65
N GLY A 410 -14.35 3.45 -2.76
CA GLY A 410 -13.84 4.35 -1.74
C GLY A 410 -12.47 4.95 -2.06
N TYR A 411 -12.03 5.75 -1.11
CA TYR A 411 -10.76 6.46 -1.16
C TYR A 411 -10.17 6.56 0.24
N THR A 412 -8.94 6.09 0.40
CA THR A 412 -8.18 6.25 1.64
C THR A 412 -6.88 7.00 1.36
N THR A 413 -6.67 8.10 2.09
CA THR A 413 -5.42 8.87 1.99
C THR A 413 -4.27 8.08 2.61
N TRP A 414 -3.12 8.10 1.97
CA TRP A 414 -1.95 7.50 2.58
C TRP A 414 -1.42 8.31 3.76
N GLY A 415 -1.16 7.60 4.85
CA GLY A 415 -0.60 8.19 6.04
C GLY A 415 -1.50 9.27 6.67
N CYS A 416 -2.79 8.95 6.88
CA CYS A 416 -3.79 9.87 7.43
C CYS A 416 -3.40 10.51 8.79
N ILE A 417 -2.50 9.88 9.50
CA ILE A 417 -1.72 10.38 10.63
C ILE A 417 -0.24 10.27 10.25
N ASP A 418 0.59 11.21 10.66
CA ASP A 418 2.02 11.15 10.37
C ASP A 418 2.61 9.82 10.84
N LEU A 419 3.39 9.20 9.98
CA LEU A 419 4.00 7.90 10.19
C LEU A 419 5.40 7.85 9.57
N VAL A 420 6.15 6.79 9.87
CA VAL A 420 7.48 6.60 9.32
C VAL A 420 7.39 6.28 7.83
N SER A 421 8.13 7.00 6.99
CA SER A 421 8.15 6.77 5.54
C SER A 421 8.70 5.38 5.20
N ALA A 422 8.01 4.65 4.33
CA ALA A 422 8.45 3.32 3.87
C ALA A 422 9.78 3.38 3.11
N SER A 423 9.95 4.39 2.25
CA SER A 423 11.09 4.50 1.36
C SER A 423 12.38 4.91 2.06
N THR A 424 12.30 5.85 3.01
CA THR A 424 13.47 6.47 3.64
C THR A 424 13.59 6.20 5.14
N ALA A 425 12.55 5.62 5.75
CA ALA A 425 12.42 5.40 7.19
C ALA A 425 12.52 6.71 8.01
N GLU A 426 12.05 7.83 7.45
CA GLU A 426 12.05 9.16 8.05
C GLU A 426 10.64 9.60 8.44
N LEU A 427 10.52 10.41 9.50
CA LEU A 427 9.28 11.07 9.91
C LEU A 427 9.11 12.46 9.28
N LYS A 428 10.17 13.12 8.88
CA LYS A 428 10.09 14.44 8.25
C LYS A 428 9.29 14.46 6.95
N LYS A 429 9.18 13.33 6.24
CA LYS A 429 8.31 13.14 5.08
C LYS A 429 6.90 12.85 5.54
N ARG A 430 6.13 13.89 5.83
CA ARG A 430 4.82 13.81 6.47
C ARG A 430 3.68 13.78 5.45
N TYR A 431 2.69 12.97 5.70
CA TYR A 431 1.51 12.79 4.84
C TYR A 431 0.20 13.13 5.54
N GLY A 432 0.19 13.15 6.88
CA GLY A 432 -1.02 13.08 7.69
C GLY A 432 -1.85 14.36 7.75
N PHE A 433 -3.09 14.19 8.15
CA PHE A 433 -3.97 15.25 8.64
C PHE A 433 -3.70 15.56 10.11
N ILE A 434 -2.98 14.67 10.78
CA ILE A 434 -2.62 14.73 12.18
C ILE A 434 -1.10 14.71 12.25
N TYR A 435 -0.54 15.78 12.82
CA TYR A 435 0.89 15.88 13.10
C TYR A 435 1.22 15.06 14.34
N VAL A 436 2.26 14.26 14.27
CA VAL A 436 2.83 13.53 15.41
C VAL A 436 4.15 14.19 15.78
N ASP A 437 4.27 14.64 17.02
CA ASP A 437 5.48 15.30 17.53
C ASP A 437 6.59 14.27 17.77
N ARG A 438 7.25 13.87 16.69
CA ARG A 438 8.42 13.04 16.67
C ARG A 438 9.34 13.44 15.53
N ASN A 439 10.64 13.49 15.81
CA ASN A 439 11.69 13.87 14.87
C ASN A 439 12.52 12.67 14.43
N ASP A 440 13.28 12.82 13.34
CA ASP A 440 14.13 11.76 12.79
C ASP A 440 15.28 11.32 13.73
N ASP A 441 15.63 12.13 14.70
CA ASP A 441 16.59 11.79 15.78
C ASP A 441 15.94 11.06 16.98
N GLY A 442 14.64 10.73 16.87
CA GLY A 442 13.88 10.05 17.89
C GLY A 442 13.35 10.96 19.01
N THR A 443 13.66 12.27 18.99
CA THR A 443 13.10 13.24 19.94
C THR A 443 11.66 13.58 19.65
N GLY A 444 10.97 14.16 20.61
CA GLY A 444 9.58 14.57 20.52
C GLY A 444 8.72 13.94 21.62
N THR A 445 7.50 14.39 21.75
CA THR A 445 6.57 14.00 22.82
C THR A 445 5.59 12.91 22.42
N LEU A 446 5.54 12.55 21.11
CA LEU A 446 4.51 11.72 20.51
C LEU A 446 3.08 12.30 20.61
N GLU A 447 2.93 13.57 20.99
CA GLU A 447 1.62 14.24 21.02
C GLU A 447 1.06 14.38 19.59
N ARG A 448 -0.28 14.37 19.48
CA ARG A 448 -1.02 14.51 18.24
C ARG A 448 -1.60 15.90 18.11
N TYR A 449 -1.38 16.56 16.97
CA TYR A 449 -1.92 17.88 16.68
C TYR A 449 -2.65 17.88 15.33
N LYS A 450 -3.87 18.42 15.30
CA LYS A 450 -4.64 18.53 14.05
C LYS A 450 -4.00 19.57 13.13
N LYS A 451 -3.77 19.20 11.88
CA LYS A 451 -3.35 20.14 10.84
C LYS A 451 -4.56 20.85 10.24
N LYS A 452 -4.36 21.90 9.46
CA LYS A 452 -5.44 22.60 8.76
C LYS A 452 -6.23 21.64 7.85
N SER A 453 -5.56 20.70 7.22
CA SER A 453 -6.17 19.66 6.37
C SER A 453 -7.10 18.71 7.11
N PHE A 454 -7.02 18.59 8.43
CA PHE A 454 -7.94 17.77 9.24
C PHE A 454 -9.38 18.25 9.10
N ASP A 455 -9.62 19.54 9.34
CA ASP A 455 -10.97 20.11 9.26
C ASP A 455 -11.48 20.16 7.81
N TRP A 456 -10.60 20.41 6.85
CA TRP A 456 -10.93 20.35 5.43
C TRP A 456 -11.40 18.95 5.01
N TYR A 457 -10.67 17.90 5.38
CA TYR A 457 -11.06 16.54 5.00
C TYR A 457 -12.31 16.06 5.73
N LYS A 458 -12.51 16.49 6.97
CA LYS A 458 -13.76 16.31 7.71
C LYS A 458 -14.94 16.89 6.93
N GLU A 459 -14.84 18.12 6.42
CA GLU A 459 -15.88 18.75 5.61
C GLU A 459 -16.12 17.98 4.30
N VAL A 460 -15.07 17.49 3.64
CA VAL A 460 -15.19 16.65 2.43
C VAL A 460 -16.02 15.41 2.73
N ILE A 461 -15.74 14.72 3.83
CA ILE A 461 -16.48 13.50 4.23
C ILE A 461 -17.94 13.83 4.61
N GLU A 462 -18.16 14.86 5.43
CA GLU A 462 -19.49 15.29 5.88
C GLU A 462 -20.40 15.67 4.70
N THR A 463 -19.85 16.33 3.70
CA THR A 463 -20.57 16.74 2.49
C THR A 463 -20.59 15.69 1.39
N ASN A 464 -20.00 14.52 1.64
CA ASN A 464 -19.79 13.46 0.64
C ASN A 464 -19.19 14.01 -0.66
N GLY A 465 -18.10 14.78 -0.54
CA GLY A 465 -17.40 15.41 -1.66
C GLY A 465 -18.02 16.74 -2.15
N GLY A 466 -19.13 17.18 -1.58
CA GLY A 466 -19.83 18.39 -2.03
C GLY A 466 -19.07 19.70 -1.82
N SER A 467 -18.11 19.73 -0.89
CA SER A 467 -17.23 20.87 -0.61
C SER A 467 -16.01 21.00 -1.52
N LEU A 468 -15.73 20.00 -2.36
CA LEU A 468 -14.61 20.01 -3.29
C LEU A 468 -14.77 21.13 -4.33
N LYS A 469 -13.67 21.75 -4.69
CA LYS A 469 -13.61 22.88 -5.63
C LYS A 469 -13.01 22.44 -6.95
N LYS A 470 -13.76 22.63 -8.06
CA LYS A 470 -13.26 22.44 -9.44
C LYS A 470 -12.34 23.58 -9.83
#